data_182b199261db4ca221a662dcd20fa4a3
#
_entry.id   182b199261db4ca221a662dcd20fa4a3
#
_cell.length_a   1.000
_cell.length_b   1.000
_cell.length_c   1.000
_cell.angle_alpha   90.00
_cell.angle_beta   90.00
_cell.angle_gamma   90.00
#
_symmetry.space_group_name_H-M   'P 1'
#
loop_
_entity.id
_entity.type
_entity.pdbx_description
1 polymer ?
#
loop_
_entity_poly.entity_id
_entity_poly.type
_entity_poly.pdbx_seq_one_letter_code
_entity_poly.pdbx_strand_id
1 'polypeptide(L)'
;MRTHTTKAWLLSLLLAGCGAGQVTNGDGESDSQDTTADVQFDNAVIGKPAKVTATDGLHLRTGPSTADAVILTMPHGATVSVVGGSGGWYKVTYSGHTGWCDGIYLTPEVGGGGSSGGSSAVDQAIARAQSGVGFSYHWGGGCWNPGSSAHGACYGSCPSCTHSGTWGADCSGYVAKIWQVPGASALTSCSHPYSTYNFYNQHTHWSDISRSSVKRGDAYVHNSGSSGHIFLYDSGDRWGWVKAYEAKGCSYGIQHDTRMAYSYYKPIRRYGY
;
A
#
# COMPACT_ATOMS: atom_id res chain seq x y z
N MET A 1 -4.80 -75.21 18.38
CA MET A 1 -4.09 -73.97 18.03
C MET A 1 -4.96 -73.16 17.11
N ARG A 2 -5.58 -72.11 17.60
CA ARG A 2 -6.42 -71.20 16.80
C ARG A 2 -5.76 -69.83 16.82
N THR A 3 -5.32 -69.39 15.64
CA THR A 3 -4.70 -68.09 15.41
C THR A 3 -5.83 -67.08 15.21
N HIS A 4 -5.92 -66.05 16.11
CA HIS A 4 -6.80 -64.90 15.94
C HIS A 4 -6.12 -63.82 15.11
N THR A 5 -6.66 -63.57 13.94
CA THR A 5 -6.28 -62.43 13.09
C THR A 5 -7.08 -61.21 13.47
N THR A 6 -6.44 -60.25 14.08
CA THR A 6 -7.03 -58.92 14.41
C THR A 6 -7.03 -58.04 13.15
N LYS A 7 -8.22 -57.72 12.62
CA LYS A 7 -8.40 -56.71 11.58
C LYS A 7 -8.35 -55.33 12.22
N ALA A 8 -7.32 -54.56 11.89
CA ALA A 8 -7.24 -53.16 12.18
C ALA A 8 -8.13 -52.36 11.18
N TRP A 9 -9.12 -51.65 11.72
CA TRP A 9 -9.91 -50.68 10.96
C TRP A 9 -9.14 -49.37 10.91
N LEU A 10 -8.70 -48.98 9.74
CA LEU A 10 -8.18 -47.64 9.45
C LEU A 10 -9.37 -46.70 9.30
N LEU A 11 -9.57 -45.87 10.31
CA LEU A 11 -10.53 -44.77 10.27
C LEU A 11 -9.85 -43.61 9.51
N SER A 12 -10.21 -43.42 8.23
CA SER A 12 -9.78 -42.25 7.46
C SER A 12 -10.52 -41.02 7.98
N LEU A 13 -9.85 -40.21 8.78
CA LEU A 13 -10.28 -38.85 9.09
C LEU A 13 -9.96 -37.98 7.87
N LEU A 14 -11.00 -37.59 7.16
CA LEU A 14 -10.92 -36.48 6.20
C LEU A 14 -10.80 -35.17 7.01
N LEU A 15 -9.59 -34.74 7.27
CA LEU A 15 -9.31 -33.36 7.68
C LEU A 15 -9.40 -32.51 6.42
N ALA A 16 -10.48 -31.71 6.37
CA ALA A 16 -10.52 -30.55 5.48
C ALA A 16 -9.44 -29.57 5.93
N GLY A 17 -8.28 -29.66 5.28
CA GLY A 17 -7.16 -28.74 5.51
C GLY A 17 -7.49 -27.37 4.92
N CYS A 18 -7.84 -26.39 5.76
CA CYS A 18 -7.55 -25.01 5.47
C CYS A 18 -6.03 -24.90 5.32
N GLY A 19 -5.57 -24.73 4.10
CA GLY A 19 -4.14 -24.59 3.80
C GLY A 19 -3.56 -23.39 4.53
N ALA A 20 -2.82 -23.65 5.60
CA ALA A 20 -1.93 -22.68 6.20
C ALA A 20 -0.80 -22.43 5.19
N GLY A 21 -0.93 -21.35 4.41
CA GLY A 21 0.19 -20.81 3.68
C GLY A 21 1.27 -20.41 4.68
N GLN A 22 2.42 -21.08 4.65
CA GLN A 22 3.58 -20.64 5.39
C GLN A 22 3.94 -19.24 4.90
N VAL A 23 3.68 -18.25 5.75
CA VAL A 23 4.31 -16.95 5.63
C VAL A 23 5.74 -17.18 6.09
N THR A 24 6.64 -17.41 5.16
CA THR A 24 8.07 -17.30 5.44
C THR A 24 8.31 -15.87 5.87
N ASN A 25 8.69 -15.66 7.14
CA ASN A 25 9.29 -14.45 7.63
C ASN A 25 10.62 -14.29 6.91
N GLY A 26 10.60 -13.55 5.87
CA GLY A 26 11.74 -13.20 5.10
C GLY A 26 11.22 -12.35 3.97
N ASP A 27 11.50 -11.08 4.03
CA ASP A 27 11.69 -10.29 2.83
C ASP A 27 12.92 -10.83 2.09
N GLY A 28 13.07 -12.15 2.11
CA GLY A 28 13.95 -12.98 1.30
C GLY A 28 13.20 -13.36 0.04
N GLU A 29 12.74 -12.37 -0.67
CA GLU A 29 12.31 -12.50 -2.03
C GLU A 29 13.54 -12.89 -2.84
N SER A 30 13.57 -14.12 -3.29
CA SER A 30 14.49 -14.49 -4.36
C SER A 30 14.12 -13.58 -5.53
N ASP A 31 14.98 -12.60 -5.76
CA ASP A 31 15.02 -11.74 -6.94
C ASP A 31 15.12 -12.63 -8.18
N SER A 32 13.98 -13.13 -8.63
CA SER A 32 13.85 -13.61 -9.99
C SER A 32 13.80 -12.36 -10.83
N GLN A 33 14.95 -11.92 -11.28
CA GLN A 33 15.09 -10.85 -12.26
C GLN A 33 14.21 -11.17 -13.47
N ASP A 34 12.98 -10.66 -13.44
CA ASP A 34 12.22 -10.41 -14.67
C ASP A 34 12.77 -9.13 -15.28
N THR A 35 13.75 -9.29 -16.13
CA THR A 35 14.59 -8.24 -16.73
C THR A 35 13.94 -7.54 -17.91
N THR A 36 12.61 -7.48 -18.02
CA THR A 36 11.94 -6.79 -19.14
C THR A 36 10.58 -6.18 -18.82
N ALA A 37 10.35 -5.65 -17.63
CA ALA A 37 9.28 -4.66 -17.46
C ALA A 37 9.90 -3.30 -17.69
N ASP A 38 9.71 -2.77 -18.89
CA ASP A 38 10.01 -1.38 -19.22
C ASP A 38 9.19 -0.50 -18.26
N VAL A 39 9.84 0.04 -17.24
CA VAL A 39 9.20 0.90 -16.22
C VAL A 39 8.84 2.19 -16.92
N GLN A 40 7.61 2.25 -17.40
CA GLN A 40 7.14 3.38 -18.21
C GLN A 40 6.85 4.56 -17.29
N PHE A 41 7.68 5.59 -17.41
CA PHE A 41 7.49 6.88 -16.76
C PHE A 41 6.13 7.48 -17.13
N ASP A 42 5.41 8.05 -16.14
CA ASP A 42 4.15 8.72 -16.41
C ASP A 42 4.37 10.09 -17.05
N ASN A 43 4.20 10.15 -18.35
CA ASN A 43 4.29 11.41 -19.12
C ASN A 43 3.25 12.47 -18.69
N ALA A 44 2.19 12.09 -17.95
CA ALA A 44 1.15 13.03 -17.51
C ALA A 44 1.65 14.03 -16.45
N VAL A 45 2.79 13.76 -15.80
CA VAL A 45 3.41 14.69 -14.84
C VAL A 45 4.44 15.62 -15.48
N ILE A 46 4.80 15.43 -16.75
CA ILE A 46 5.71 16.34 -17.46
C ILE A 46 5.10 17.74 -17.54
N GLY A 47 5.88 18.74 -17.20
CA GLY A 47 5.45 20.14 -17.12
C GLY A 47 4.63 20.48 -15.87
N LYS A 48 4.45 19.55 -14.94
CA LYS A 48 3.77 19.81 -13.67
C LYS A 48 4.80 20.10 -12.58
N PRO A 49 4.46 20.98 -11.63
CA PRO A 49 5.25 21.12 -10.42
C PRO A 49 5.07 19.90 -9.52
N ALA A 50 6.09 19.58 -8.73
CA ALA A 50 6.06 18.55 -7.72
C ALA A 50 6.76 19.05 -6.44
N LYS A 51 6.31 18.57 -5.27
CA LYS A 51 6.94 18.88 -3.98
C LYS A 51 7.85 17.78 -3.50
N VAL A 52 9.00 18.15 -2.96
CA VAL A 52 9.92 17.25 -2.26
C VAL A 52 9.31 16.85 -0.92
N THR A 53 9.16 15.53 -0.68
CA THR A 53 8.59 14.98 0.56
C THR A 53 9.64 14.32 1.47
N ALA A 54 10.87 14.14 1.00
CA ALA A 54 11.97 13.63 1.82
C ALA A 54 12.29 14.60 2.96
N THR A 55 12.21 14.15 4.21
CA THR A 55 12.42 15.01 5.41
C THR A 55 13.81 15.60 5.48
N ASP A 56 14.82 14.84 5.08
CA ASP A 56 16.23 15.25 5.09
C ASP A 56 16.68 15.90 3.78
N GLY A 57 15.71 16.19 2.89
CA GLY A 57 15.95 16.67 1.55
C GLY A 57 16.15 15.54 0.53
N LEU A 58 16.09 15.90 -0.75
CA LEU A 58 16.18 14.97 -1.88
C LEU A 58 17.36 15.34 -2.79
N HIS A 59 18.22 14.37 -3.06
CA HIS A 59 19.33 14.59 -3.96
C HIS A 59 18.87 14.75 -5.41
N LEU A 60 19.30 15.84 -6.05
CA LEU A 60 19.29 16.03 -7.49
C LEU A 60 20.61 15.48 -8.05
N ARG A 61 20.55 14.53 -8.99
CA ARG A 61 21.71 13.79 -9.49
C ARG A 61 21.90 13.96 -10.97
N THR A 62 23.08 13.62 -11.46
CA THR A 62 23.41 13.69 -12.89
C THR A 62 22.73 12.62 -13.74
N GLY A 63 22.28 11.51 -13.13
CA GLY A 63 21.61 10.40 -13.80
C GLY A 63 20.58 9.70 -12.90
N PRO A 64 19.80 8.73 -13.45
CA PRO A 64 18.70 8.08 -12.77
C PRO A 64 19.13 6.89 -11.89
N SER A 65 20.15 7.08 -11.05
CA SER A 65 20.66 6.07 -10.15
C SER A 65 21.22 6.70 -8.86
N THR A 66 21.18 5.96 -7.76
CA THR A 66 21.84 6.36 -6.51
C THR A 66 23.36 6.40 -6.61
N ALA A 67 23.95 5.73 -7.62
CA ALA A 67 25.38 5.76 -7.90
C ALA A 67 25.80 7.04 -8.68
N ASP A 68 24.86 7.76 -9.27
CA ASP A 68 25.16 8.98 -10.00
C ASP A 68 25.50 10.14 -9.07
N ALA A 69 26.38 11.04 -9.55
CA ALA A 69 26.87 12.17 -8.77
C ALA A 69 25.73 13.11 -8.35
N VAL A 70 25.79 13.58 -7.11
CA VAL A 70 24.85 14.57 -6.57
C VAL A 70 25.23 15.97 -7.09
N ILE A 71 24.28 16.65 -7.72
CA ILE A 71 24.41 18.05 -8.14
C ILE A 71 24.16 18.97 -6.95
N LEU A 72 23.05 18.74 -6.24
CA LEU A 72 22.65 19.46 -5.02
C LEU A 72 21.61 18.67 -4.22
N THR A 73 21.31 19.11 -3.02
CA THR A 73 20.20 18.58 -2.20
C THR A 73 19.05 19.59 -2.22
N MET A 74 17.88 19.15 -2.67
CA MET A 74 16.64 19.92 -2.64
C MET A 74 16.01 19.78 -1.27
N PRO A 75 15.67 20.85 -0.54
CA PRO A 75 15.11 20.75 0.81
C PRO A 75 13.69 20.19 0.80
N HIS A 76 13.27 19.66 1.95
CA HIS A 76 11.86 19.27 2.17
C HIS A 76 10.90 20.42 1.83
N GLY A 77 9.81 20.12 1.13
CA GLY A 77 8.82 21.11 0.69
C GLY A 77 9.22 21.93 -0.52
N ALA A 78 10.45 21.76 -1.06
CA ALA A 78 10.85 22.43 -2.29
C ALA A 78 9.94 22.05 -3.45
N THR A 79 9.56 23.03 -4.28
CA THR A 79 8.82 22.81 -5.51
C THR A 79 9.79 22.67 -6.68
N VAL A 80 9.67 21.62 -7.45
CA VAL A 80 10.45 21.32 -8.65
C VAL A 80 9.54 21.26 -9.87
N SER A 81 10.06 21.45 -11.06
CA SER A 81 9.33 21.22 -12.32
C SER A 81 9.76 19.89 -12.92
N VAL A 82 8.80 18.99 -13.15
CA VAL A 82 9.07 17.70 -13.78
C VAL A 82 9.20 17.90 -15.29
N VAL A 83 10.33 17.48 -15.86
CA VAL A 83 10.63 17.64 -17.29
C VAL A 83 10.81 16.31 -18.02
N GLY A 84 10.77 15.18 -17.29
CA GLY A 84 10.86 13.83 -17.84
C GLY A 84 11.02 12.79 -16.75
N GLY A 85 11.29 11.54 -17.13
CA GLY A 85 11.57 10.46 -16.19
C GLY A 85 11.88 9.13 -16.87
N SER A 86 12.40 8.19 -16.10
CA SER A 86 12.71 6.83 -16.50
C SER A 86 12.90 5.96 -15.26
N GLY A 87 12.33 4.75 -15.24
CA GLY A 87 12.61 3.75 -14.22
C GLY A 87 12.36 4.19 -12.77
N GLY A 88 11.27 4.92 -12.48
CA GLY A 88 10.98 5.45 -11.13
C GLY A 88 11.75 6.72 -10.78
N TRP A 89 12.68 7.16 -11.63
CA TRP A 89 13.41 8.41 -11.50
C TRP A 89 12.75 9.53 -12.28
N TYR A 90 12.62 10.70 -11.66
CA TYR A 90 12.11 11.90 -12.32
C TYR A 90 13.26 12.81 -12.72
N LYS A 91 13.22 13.28 -13.96
CA LYS A 91 14.08 14.37 -14.42
C LYS A 91 13.38 15.68 -14.08
N VAL A 92 14.00 16.50 -13.26
CA VAL A 92 13.39 17.73 -12.74
C VAL A 92 14.31 18.92 -12.89
N THR A 93 13.72 20.11 -12.90
CA THR A 93 14.44 21.39 -12.82
C THR A 93 14.15 22.02 -11.45
N TYR A 94 15.23 22.42 -10.75
CA TYR A 94 15.18 23.12 -9.47
C TYR A 94 16.32 24.13 -9.36
N SER A 95 16.01 25.37 -9.00
CA SER A 95 17.00 26.47 -8.85
C SER A 95 17.97 26.61 -10.04
N GLY A 96 17.45 26.47 -11.26
CA GLY A 96 18.25 26.57 -12.49
C GLY A 96 19.06 25.32 -12.86
N HIS A 97 19.04 24.28 -12.03
CA HIS A 97 19.70 23.00 -12.32
C HIS A 97 18.68 21.98 -12.84
N THR A 98 19.08 21.19 -13.83
CA THR A 98 18.29 20.05 -14.31
C THR A 98 19.04 18.76 -14.00
N GLY A 99 18.34 17.79 -13.40
CA GLY A 99 18.93 16.52 -13.02
C GLY A 99 17.85 15.50 -12.70
N TRP A 100 18.26 14.40 -12.07
CA TRP A 100 17.41 13.28 -11.73
C TRP A 100 17.26 13.15 -10.23
N CYS A 101 16.08 12.79 -9.78
CA CYS A 101 15.82 12.45 -8.39
C CYS A 101 14.86 11.29 -8.31
N ASP A 102 14.88 10.57 -7.20
CA ASP A 102 14.00 9.45 -6.95
C ASP A 102 12.55 9.94 -6.82
N GLY A 103 11.69 9.45 -7.70
CA GLY A 103 10.28 9.86 -7.82
C GLY A 103 9.43 9.54 -6.60
N ILE A 104 9.85 8.58 -5.75
CA ILE A 104 9.12 8.23 -4.53
C ILE A 104 9.08 9.38 -3.51
N TYR A 105 10.02 10.31 -3.61
CA TYR A 105 10.12 11.49 -2.74
C TYR A 105 9.59 12.76 -3.40
N LEU A 106 8.83 12.62 -4.51
CA LEU A 106 8.14 13.72 -5.16
C LEU A 106 6.62 13.50 -5.13
N THR A 107 5.89 14.52 -4.72
CA THR A 107 4.44 14.57 -4.91
C THR A 107 4.12 15.56 -6.01
N PRO A 108 3.65 15.13 -7.20
CA PRO A 108 3.22 16.03 -8.25
C PRO A 108 2.10 16.94 -7.77
N GLU A 109 2.24 18.24 -7.91
CA GLU A 109 1.15 19.19 -7.77
C GLU A 109 0.30 19.10 -9.05
N VAL A 110 -0.61 18.13 -9.12
CA VAL A 110 -1.66 18.15 -10.14
C VAL A 110 -2.52 19.37 -9.88
N GLY A 111 -2.44 20.35 -10.78
CA GLY A 111 -3.13 21.62 -10.68
C GLY A 111 -4.60 21.44 -10.32
N GLY A 112 -4.90 21.59 -9.06
CA GLY A 112 -6.24 21.81 -8.59
C GLY A 112 -6.62 23.23 -8.97
N GLY A 113 -7.47 23.37 -9.99
CA GLY A 113 -8.21 24.60 -10.16
C GLY A 113 -8.87 24.96 -8.84
N GLY A 114 -8.61 26.16 -8.33
CA GLY A 114 -9.15 26.61 -7.08
C GLY A 114 -10.67 26.47 -7.04
N SER A 115 -11.15 25.73 -6.06
CA SER A 115 -12.52 25.86 -5.57
C SER A 115 -12.42 25.99 -4.06
N SER A 116 -12.83 27.11 -3.59
CA SER A 116 -12.97 27.43 -2.18
C SER A 116 -13.97 26.49 -1.51
N GLY A 117 -13.56 25.83 -0.42
CA GLY A 117 -14.44 25.37 0.64
C GLY A 117 -14.89 23.91 0.59
N GLY A 118 -13.98 22.96 0.81
CA GLY A 118 -14.28 21.55 1.10
C GLY A 118 -13.15 20.65 0.68
N SER A 119 -12.58 19.89 1.61
CA SER A 119 -11.59 18.86 1.26
C SER A 119 -12.19 17.87 0.26
N SER A 120 -11.47 17.54 -0.82
CA SER A 120 -11.93 16.54 -1.78
C SER A 120 -12.14 15.17 -1.09
N ALA A 121 -12.94 14.28 -1.68
CA ALA A 121 -13.14 12.93 -1.14
C ALA A 121 -11.81 12.20 -0.95
N VAL A 122 -10.86 12.41 -1.87
CA VAL A 122 -9.49 11.86 -1.77
C VAL A 122 -8.74 12.46 -0.59
N ASP A 123 -8.77 13.77 -0.38
CA ASP A 123 -8.08 14.42 0.75
C ASP A 123 -8.62 13.92 2.09
N GLN A 124 -9.93 13.76 2.21
CA GLN A 124 -10.58 13.17 3.38
C GLN A 124 -10.16 11.72 3.60
N ALA A 125 -10.03 10.93 2.51
CA ALA A 125 -9.55 9.57 2.58
C ALA A 125 -8.09 9.51 3.08
N ILE A 126 -7.23 10.36 2.55
CA ILE A 126 -5.83 10.44 2.99
C ILE A 126 -5.73 10.90 4.45
N ALA A 127 -6.56 11.86 4.88
CA ALA A 127 -6.61 12.28 6.28
C ALA A 127 -7.01 11.12 7.21
N ARG A 128 -7.99 10.29 6.81
CA ARG A 128 -8.35 9.06 7.54
C ARG A 128 -7.19 8.07 7.54
N ALA A 129 -6.53 7.84 6.40
CA ALA A 129 -5.37 6.97 6.33
C ALA A 129 -4.27 7.42 7.29
N GLN A 130 -3.92 8.69 7.26
CA GLN A 130 -2.92 9.30 8.12
C GLN A 130 -3.23 9.12 9.62
N SER A 131 -4.51 9.26 9.98
CA SER A 131 -4.96 9.11 11.38
C SER A 131 -4.85 7.69 11.93
N GLY A 132 -4.69 6.69 11.08
CA GLY A 132 -4.50 5.29 11.46
C GLY A 132 -3.03 4.87 11.60
N VAL A 133 -2.08 5.67 11.11
CA VAL A 133 -0.65 5.32 11.17
C VAL A 133 -0.18 5.21 12.62
N GLY A 134 0.58 4.15 12.91
CA GLY A 134 1.08 3.84 14.24
C GLY A 134 0.19 2.89 15.05
N PHE A 135 -1.08 2.70 14.67
CA PHE A 135 -1.92 1.67 15.30
C PHE A 135 -1.46 0.27 14.89
N SER A 136 -1.73 -0.71 15.76
CA SER A 136 -1.29 -2.08 15.54
C SER A 136 -2.05 -2.77 14.41
N TYR A 137 -1.49 -3.86 13.92
CA TYR A 137 -2.20 -4.79 13.06
C TYR A 137 -3.21 -5.61 13.90
N HIS A 138 -4.41 -5.82 13.37
CA HIS A 138 -5.42 -6.68 13.99
C HIS A 138 -6.09 -7.54 12.91
N TRP A 139 -5.79 -8.82 12.89
CA TRP A 139 -6.37 -9.76 11.93
C TRP A 139 -7.90 -9.80 12.02
N GLY A 140 -8.59 -9.51 10.91
CA GLY A 140 -10.06 -9.40 10.88
C GLY A 140 -10.62 -8.13 11.52
N GLY A 141 -9.78 -7.22 12.01
CA GLY A 141 -10.19 -5.95 12.57
C GLY A 141 -10.06 -4.79 11.60
N GLY A 142 -10.79 -3.71 11.86
CA GLY A 142 -10.75 -2.52 11.03
C GLY A 142 -11.11 -1.27 11.81
N CYS A 143 -10.38 -0.96 12.87
CA CYS A 143 -10.71 0.21 13.68
C CYS A 143 -9.48 0.90 14.28
N TRP A 144 -9.61 2.20 14.42
CA TRP A 144 -8.71 3.04 15.21
C TRP A 144 -9.46 4.28 15.70
N ASN A 145 -8.96 4.88 16.77
CA ASN A 145 -9.50 6.13 17.28
C ASN A 145 -8.46 7.26 17.11
N PRO A 146 -8.65 8.16 16.15
CA PRO A 146 -7.73 9.27 15.95
C PRO A 146 -7.50 10.05 17.25
N GLY A 147 -6.22 10.28 17.59
CA GLY A 147 -5.84 10.95 18.83
C GLY A 147 -5.74 10.05 20.08
N SER A 148 -6.09 8.76 19.99
CA SER A 148 -5.82 7.80 21.07
C SER A 148 -4.32 7.51 21.17
N SER A 149 -3.79 7.50 22.39
CA SER A 149 -2.43 7.01 22.66
C SER A 149 -2.36 5.49 22.83
N ALA A 150 -3.50 4.80 22.92
CA ALA A 150 -3.58 3.35 23.05
C ALA A 150 -3.64 2.72 21.66
N HIS A 151 -2.47 2.39 21.08
CA HIS A 151 -2.37 1.93 19.70
C HIS A 151 -2.60 0.43 19.51
N GLY A 152 -2.76 -0.34 20.59
CA GLY A 152 -2.82 -1.79 20.58
C GLY A 152 -1.45 -2.44 20.31
N ALA A 153 -1.43 -3.76 20.31
CA ALA A 153 -0.24 -4.52 19.93
C ALA A 153 -0.64 -5.84 19.26
N CYS A 154 0.21 -6.35 18.38
CA CYS A 154 0.02 -7.62 17.71
C CYS A 154 1.26 -8.49 17.90
N TYR A 155 1.05 -9.77 18.21
CA TYR A 155 2.09 -10.74 18.52
C TYR A 155 1.92 -12.00 17.66
N GLY A 156 3.03 -12.56 17.21
CA GLY A 156 3.03 -13.76 16.39
C GLY A 156 2.85 -13.48 14.91
N SER A 157 2.42 -14.47 14.15
CA SER A 157 2.26 -14.40 12.69
C SER A 157 0.81 -14.66 12.28
N CYS A 158 0.29 -13.90 11.34
CA CYS A 158 -1.05 -14.08 10.80
C CYS A 158 -1.17 -15.42 10.05
N PRO A 159 -2.33 -16.08 10.09
CA PRO A 159 -3.59 -15.67 10.74
C PRO A 159 -3.66 -16.00 12.24
N SER A 160 -2.68 -16.69 12.81
CA SER A 160 -2.68 -17.17 14.19
C SER A 160 -2.13 -16.15 15.20
N CYS A 161 -2.00 -14.89 14.78
CA CYS A 161 -1.50 -13.82 15.63
C CYS A 161 -2.51 -13.45 16.72
N THR A 162 -1.98 -13.00 17.87
CA THR A 162 -2.77 -12.50 18.99
C THR A 162 -2.71 -10.97 18.99
N HIS A 163 -3.88 -10.33 19.03
CA HIS A 163 -4.00 -8.89 19.19
C HIS A 163 -4.38 -8.53 20.63
N SER A 164 -3.79 -7.47 21.17
CA SER A 164 -4.17 -6.88 22.45
C SER A 164 -4.52 -5.41 22.30
N GLY A 165 -5.43 -4.93 23.14
CA GLY A 165 -5.99 -3.59 23.06
C GLY A 165 -7.20 -3.51 22.13
N THR A 166 -7.84 -2.33 22.09
CA THR A 166 -9.10 -2.13 21.34
C THR A 166 -8.86 -1.87 19.87
N TRP A 167 -7.78 -1.15 19.54
CA TRP A 167 -7.57 -0.56 18.23
C TRP A 167 -6.56 -1.32 17.40
N GLY A 168 -6.88 -1.51 16.14
CA GLY A 168 -6.04 -2.13 15.14
C GLY A 168 -6.84 -2.48 13.89
N ALA A 169 -6.16 -2.66 12.76
CA ALA A 169 -6.80 -3.05 11.52
C ALA A 169 -5.96 -4.06 10.75
N ASP A 170 -6.61 -4.94 9.99
CA ASP A 170 -5.96 -5.66 8.90
C ASP A 170 -5.93 -4.80 7.62
N CYS A 171 -5.29 -5.31 6.58
CA CYS A 171 -5.11 -4.56 5.34
C CYS A 171 -6.44 -4.18 4.68
N SER A 172 -7.41 -5.10 4.66
CA SER A 172 -8.72 -4.90 4.04
C SER A 172 -9.62 -3.99 4.88
N GLY A 173 -9.61 -4.17 6.20
CA GLY A 173 -10.34 -3.32 7.13
C GLY A 173 -9.85 -1.88 7.10
N TYR A 174 -8.54 -1.69 7.03
CA TYR A 174 -7.93 -0.36 6.93
C TYR A 174 -8.39 0.38 5.67
N VAL A 175 -8.26 -0.22 4.49
CA VAL A 175 -8.70 0.40 3.24
C VAL A 175 -10.21 0.60 3.20
N ALA A 176 -11.00 -0.35 3.71
CA ALA A 176 -12.46 -0.21 3.79
C ALA A 176 -12.88 1.03 4.59
N LYS A 177 -12.23 1.27 5.74
CA LYS A 177 -12.47 2.46 6.59
C LYS A 177 -12.02 3.75 5.94
N ILE A 178 -10.84 3.74 5.30
CA ILE A 178 -10.34 4.91 4.57
C ILE A 178 -11.32 5.33 3.46
N TRP A 179 -11.81 4.37 2.70
CA TRP A 179 -12.74 4.60 1.59
C TRP A 179 -14.19 4.80 2.02
N GLN A 180 -14.49 4.68 3.30
CA GLN A 180 -15.85 4.79 3.83
C GLN A 180 -16.84 3.93 3.03
N VAL A 181 -16.47 2.67 2.79
CA VAL A 181 -17.32 1.71 2.06
C VAL A 181 -18.53 1.39 2.94
N PRO A 182 -19.74 1.19 2.38
CA PRO A 182 -20.93 0.84 3.17
C PRO A 182 -20.67 -0.33 4.13
N GLY A 183 -21.05 -0.16 5.39
CA GLY A 183 -20.75 -1.11 6.48
C GLY A 183 -19.36 -0.95 7.13
N ALA A 184 -18.52 -0.02 6.64
CA ALA A 184 -17.19 0.23 7.17
C ALA A 184 -16.90 1.72 7.42
N SER A 185 -17.92 2.57 7.64
CA SER A 185 -17.73 4.02 7.71
C SER A 185 -17.19 4.53 9.06
N ALA A 186 -17.60 3.92 10.18
CA ALA A 186 -17.15 4.36 11.49
C ALA A 186 -15.73 3.85 11.81
N LEU A 187 -14.77 4.76 11.99
CA LEU A 187 -13.37 4.41 12.28
C LEU A 187 -13.19 3.66 13.60
N THR A 188 -14.07 3.90 14.56
CA THR A 188 -14.04 3.26 15.89
C THR A 188 -14.84 1.95 15.99
N SER A 189 -15.53 1.54 14.95
CA SER A 189 -16.19 0.24 14.85
C SER A 189 -15.25 -0.79 14.24
N CYS A 190 -14.86 -1.83 14.97
CA CYS A 190 -13.83 -2.75 14.53
C CYS A 190 -14.29 -3.76 13.47
N SER A 191 -15.60 -3.97 13.33
CA SER A 191 -16.14 -4.84 12.29
C SER A 191 -16.13 -4.17 10.91
N HIS A 192 -15.88 -4.98 9.90
CA HIS A 192 -16.04 -4.61 8.49
C HIS A 192 -16.37 -5.87 7.66
N PRO A 193 -17.21 -5.74 6.61
CA PRO A 193 -17.64 -6.90 5.81
C PRO A 193 -16.70 -7.22 4.64
N TYR A 194 -15.51 -6.62 4.56
CA TYR A 194 -14.63 -6.71 3.40
C TYR A 194 -13.36 -7.46 3.71
N SER A 195 -12.97 -8.31 2.75
CA SER A 195 -11.67 -8.99 2.70
C SER A 195 -10.95 -8.62 1.40
N THR A 196 -9.70 -9.02 1.25
CA THR A 196 -8.98 -8.87 -0.03
C THR A 196 -9.66 -9.60 -1.17
N TYR A 197 -10.37 -10.70 -0.90
CA TYR A 197 -11.21 -11.38 -1.89
C TYR A 197 -12.32 -10.47 -2.42
N ASN A 198 -13.03 -9.74 -1.55
CA ASN A 198 -14.07 -8.80 -1.96
C ASN A 198 -13.49 -7.68 -2.81
N PHE A 199 -12.39 -7.05 -2.37
CA PHE A 199 -11.72 -5.99 -3.12
C PHE A 199 -11.22 -6.45 -4.48
N TYR A 200 -10.75 -7.69 -4.60
CA TYR A 200 -10.23 -8.23 -5.84
C TYR A 200 -11.33 -8.65 -6.84
N ASN A 201 -12.47 -9.17 -6.36
CA ASN A 201 -13.48 -9.83 -7.19
C ASN A 201 -14.79 -9.04 -7.35
N GLN A 202 -15.11 -8.11 -6.47
CA GLN A 202 -16.35 -7.33 -6.50
C GLN A 202 -16.11 -5.92 -7.05
N HIS A 203 -17.17 -5.33 -7.65
CA HIS A 203 -17.09 -4.01 -8.27
C HIS A 203 -18.30 -3.12 -7.90
N THR A 204 -18.98 -3.41 -6.79
CA THR A 204 -20.15 -2.63 -6.35
C THR A 204 -19.80 -1.21 -5.94
N HIS A 205 -18.61 -1.01 -5.34
CA HIS A 205 -18.22 0.28 -4.76
C HIS A 205 -16.90 0.82 -5.30
N TRP A 206 -16.23 0.07 -6.16
CA TRP A 206 -14.97 0.41 -6.84
C TRP A 206 -14.91 -0.26 -8.19
N SER A 207 -13.98 0.16 -9.02
CA SER A 207 -13.69 -0.46 -10.32
C SER A 207 -12.21 -0.77 -10.47
N ASP A 208 -11.90 -1.76 -11.29
CA ASP A 208 -10.56 -1.96 -11.79
C ASP A 208 -10.14 -0.78 -12.66
N ILE A 209 -8.89 -0.38 -12.56
CA ILE A 209 -8.30 0.68 -13.37
C ILE A 209 -6.98 0.21 -13.98
N SER A 210 -6.53 0.89 -15.02
CA SER A 210 -5.19 0.65 -15.54
C SER A 210 -4.13 1.22 -14.58
N ARG A 211 -2.94 0.61 -14.52
CA ARG A 211 -1.83 1.15 -13.71
C ARG A 211 -1.45 2.57 -14.10
N SER A 212 -1.50 2.87 -15.40
CA SER A 212 -1.22 4.22 -15.92
C SER A 212 -2.18 5.29 -15.38
N SER A 213 -3.39 4.91 -15.01
CA SER A 213 -4.40 5.83 -14.48
C SER A 213 -4.44 5.91 -12.94
N VAL A 214 -3.58 5.17 -12.24
CA VAL A 214 -3.51 5.21 -10.77
C VAL A 214 -3.19 6.62 -10.29
N LYS A 215 -3.91 7.08 -9.29
CA LYS A 215 -3.71 8.39 -8.63
C LYS A 215 -3.84 8.23 -7.12
N ARG A 216 -3.43 9.24 -6.40
CA ARG A 216 -3.52 9.30 -4.95
C ARG A 216 -4.92 8.93 -4.46
N GLY A 217 -5.00 8.03 -3.47
CA GLY A 217 -6.25 7.51 -2.93
C GLY A 217 -6.78 6.24 -3.60
N ASP A 218 -6.19 5.80 -4.72
CA ASP A 218 -6.46 4.48 -5.29
C ASP A 218 -5.82 3.38 -4.44
N ALA A 219 -6.20 2.14 -4.63
CA ALA A 219 -5.62 1.02 -3.92
C ALA A 219 -5.06 -0.03 -4.90
N TYR A 220 -4.07 -0.76 -4.43
CA TYR A 220 -3.55 -1.96 -5.07
C TYR A 220 -3.97 -3.18 -4.27
N VAL A 221 -4.62 -4.14 -4.91
CA VAL A 221 -5.08 -5.36 -4.27
C VAL A 221 -4.52 -6.60 -4.95
N HIS A 222 -4.11 -7.56 -4.14
CA HIS A 222 -3.76 -8.91 -4.55
C HIS A 222 -4.61 -9.91 -3.77
N ASN A 223 -5.05 -10.96 -4.44
CA ASN A 223 -5.69 -12.12 -3.81
C ASN A 223 -5.43 -13.38 -4.64
N SER A 224 -4.79 -14.37 -4.04
CA SER A 224 -4.51 -15.67 -4.67
C SER A 224 -5.39 -16.81 -4.12
N GLY A 225 -6.39 -16.48 -3.30
CA GLY A 225 -7.21 -17.46 -2.59
C GLY A 225 -6.60 -17.89 -1.25
N SER A 226 -5.32 -18.20 -1.20
CA SER A 226 -4.60 -18.58 0.03
C SER A 226 -3.95 -17.40 0.74
N SER A 227 -3.64 -16.33 0.01
CA SER A 227 -3.08 -15.10 0.57
C SER A 227 -3.64 -13.88 -0.16
N GLY A 228 -3.63 -12.76 0.51
CA GLY A 228 -4.07 -11.51 -0.09
C GLY A 228 -3.57 -10.31 0.70
N HIS A 229 -3.37 -9.21 -0.02
CA HIS A 229 -3.00 -7.94 0.60
C HIS A 229 -3.60 -6.78 -0.21
N ILE A 230 -3.83 -5.67 0.47
CA ILE A 230 -4.30 -4.42 -0.15
C ILE A 230 -3.64 -3.25 0.56
N PHE A 231 -3.26 -2.24 -0.21
CA PHE A 231 -2.71 -0.99 0.30
C PHE A 231 -3.22 0.20 -0.50
N LEU A 232 -3.24 1.37 0.12
CA LEU A 232 -3.65 2.61 -0.50
C LEU A 232 -2.43 3.32 -1.10
N TYR A 233 -2.51 3.69 -2.37
CA TYR A 233 -1.47 4.43 -3.06
C TYR A 233 -1.49 5.92 -2.65
N ASP A 234 -0.35 6.45 -2.27
CA ASP A 234 -0.14 7.88 -2.03
C ASP A 234 0.63 8.54 -3.17
N SER A 235 1.81 8.03 -3.50
CA SER A 235 2.69 8.59 -4.52
C SER A 235 3.72 7.56 -5.00
N GLY A 236 4.53 7.93 -5.98
CA GLY A 236 5.65 7.11 -6.47
C GLY A 236 5.37 6.44 -7.81
N ASP A 237 6.23 5.48 -8.15
CA ASP A 237 6.15 4.75 -9.42
C ASP A 237 5.03 3.69 -9.38
N ARG A 238 4.07 3.82 -10.27
CA ARG A 238 2.90 2.93 -10.34
C ARG A 238 3.24 1.48 -10.71
N TRP A 239 4.42 1.22 -11.25
CA TRP A 239 4.93 -0.10 -11.63
C TRP A 239 6.05 -0.62 -10.73
N GLY A 240 6.53 0.22 -9.80
CA GLY A 240 7.69 -0.04 -8.96
C GLY A 240 7.46 0.36 -7.51
N TRP A 241 8.38 1.14 -6.97
CA TRP A 241 8.34 1.60 -5.60
C TRP A 241 7.34 2.73 -5.40
N VAL A 242 6.40 2.52 -4.50
CA VAL A 242 5.36 3.49 -4.15
C VAL A 242 5.46 3.87 -2.68
N LYS A 243 5.01 5.07 -2.36
CA LYS A 243 4.66 5.48 -1.01
C LYS A 243 3.20 5.06 -0.77
N ALA A 244 2.95 4.30 0.28
CA ALA A 244 1.64 3.70 0.53
C ALA A 244 1.21 3.78 1.99
N TYR A 245 -0.09 3.84 2.21
CA TYR A 245 -0.69 3.60 3.51
C TYR A 245 -1.18 2.15 3.55
N GLU A 246 -0.73 1.38 4.54
CA GLU A 246 -1.10 -0.02 4.67
C GLU A 246 -1.11 -0.51 6.12
N ALA A 247 -2.00 -1.44 6.44
CA ALA A 247 -1.83 -2.29 7.61
C ALA A 247 -0.95 -3.46 7.14
N LYS A 248 0.35 -3.35 7.40
CA LYS A 248 1.41 -4.15 6.76
C LYS A 248 1.51 -5.57 7.30
N GLY A 249 1.19 -5.74 8.58
CA GLY A 249 1.24 -7.03 9.26
C GLY A 249 1.52 -6.88 10.75
N CYS A 250 1.48 -8.01 11.48
CA CYS A 250 1.54 -8.03 12.93
C CYS A 250 2.78 -7.33 13.51
N SER A 251 3.95 -7.54 12.89
CA SER A 251 5.20 -6.94 13.35
C SER A 251 5.36 -5.44 13.02
N TYR A 252 4.53 -4.92 12.13
CA TYR A 252 4.70 -3.56 11.60
C TYR A 252 3.54 -2.62 11.96
N GLY A 253 2.32 -3.16 12.13
CA GLY A 253 1.12 -2.34 12.34
C GLY A 253 0.72 -1.60 11.07
N ILE A 254 0.10 -0.43 11.27
CA ILE A 254 -0.32 0.47 10.20
C ILE A 254 0.80 1.46 9.90
N GLN A 255 1.25 1.47 8.67
CA GLN A 255 2.41 2.25 8.22
C GLN A 255 2.04 3.21 7.09
N HIS A 256 2.84 4.28 6.96
CA HIS A 256 2.98 5.06 5.75
C HIS A 256 4.42 4.98 5.31
N ASP A 257 4.76 4.00 4.52
CA ASP A 257 6.13 3.70 4.12
C ASP A 257 6.25 3.39 2.63
N THR A 258 7.41 2.97 2.22
CA THR A 258 7.71 2.60 0.84
C THR A 258 7.52 1.10 0.66
N ARG A 259 6.83 0.71 -0.43
CA ARG A 259 6.69 -0.69 -0.82
C ARG A 259 6.73 -0.88 -2.34
N MET A 260 7.02 -2.10 -2.78
CA MET A 260 6.96 -2.48 -4.18
C MET A 260 5.51 -2.78 -4.60
N ALA A 261 5.02 -2.12 -5.65
CA ALA A 261 3.74 -2.42 -6.30
C ALA A 261 3.95 -3.48 -7.39
N TYR A 262 4.23 -4.73 -6.99
CA TYR A 262 4.51 -5.84 -7.91
C TYR A 262 3.44 -5.99 -8.99
N SER A 263 3.79 -6.62 -10.12
CA SER A 263 2.91 -6.78 -11.29
C SER A 263 1.62 -7.53 -10.99
N TYR A 264 1.63 -8.43 -10.01
CA TYR A 264 0.45 -9.20 -9.59
C TYR A 264 -0.58 -8.39 -8.78
N TYR A 265 -0.25 -7.19 -8.31
CA TYR A 265 -1.24 -6.31 -7.71
C TYR A 265 -2.11 -5.67 -8.79
N LYS A 266 -3.41 -5.75 -8.60
CA LYS A 266 -4.43 -5.12 -9.43
C LYS A 266 -4.80 -3.76 -8.83
N PRO A 267 -4.69 -2.65 -9.56
CA PRO A 267 -5.12 -1.36 -9.06
C PRO A 267 -6.64 -1.20 -9.20
N ILE A 268 -7.24 -0.60 -8.18
CA ILE A 268 -8.67 -0.35 -8.08
C ILE A 268 -8.94 1.07 -7.58
N ARG A 269 -10.06 1.66 -7.97
CA ARG A 269 -10.51 3.00 -7.56
C ARG A 269 -11.87 2.98 -6.94
N ARG A 270 -12.03 3.60 -5.78
CA ARG A 270 -13.32 3.86 -5.15
C ARG A 270 -14.18 4.79 -6.04
N TYR A 271 -15.46 4.48 -6.22
CA TYR A 271 -16.37 5.39 -6.92
C TYR A 271 -16.50 6.73 -6.17
N GLY A 272 -16.44 7.82 -6.92
CA GLY A 272 -16.45 9.17 -6.38
C GLY A 272 -15.08 9.74 -5.98
N TYR A 273 -14.00 9.02 -6.26
CA TYR A 273 -12.60 9.43 -5.98
C TYR A 273 -11.89 9.87 -7.25
#